data_986af7a6e30ebcbb400834ffe7519bcc
#
_entry.id   986af7a6e30ebcbb400834ffe7519bcc
#
_cell.length_a   1.000
_cell.length_b   1.000
_cell.length_c   1.000
_cell.angle_alpha   90.00
_cell.angle_beta   90.00
_cell.angle_gamma   90.00
#
_symmetry.space_group_name_H-M   'P 1'
#
loop_
_entity.id
_entity.type
_entity.pdbx_description
1 polymer ?
#
loop_
_entity_poly.entity_id
_entity_poly.type
_entity_poly.pdbx_seq_one_letter_code
_entity_poly.pdbx_strand_id
1 'polypeptide(L)'
;MGNSVFQMNCWFEGHVQGVGFRYQTVGVAKGFDVTGYVQNMVDGRVHLYAEGGEAEVIAFQAEVESELKNYIKESVIKTVTGNRTCQNFRIEQ
;
A
#
# COMPACT_ATOMS: atom_id res chain seq x y z
N MET A 1 -12.05 16.52 16.56
CA MET A 1 -12.09 15.60 16.18
C MET A 1 -11.78 15.32 14.95
N GLY A 2 -11.48 14.85 14.42
CA GLY A 2 -11.01 14.81 13.29
C GLY A 2 -10.97 13.67 12.49
N ASN A 3 -10.46 13.81 11.33
CA ASN A 3 -10.28 12.74 10.40
C ASN A 3 -8.81 12.34 10.34
N SER A 4 -8.14 12.48 11.48
CA SER A 4 -6.72 12.16 11.53
C SER A 4 -6.54 10.66 11.44
N VAL A 5 -5.70 10.23 10.52
CA VAL A 5 -5.43 8.82 10.29
C VAL A 5 -3.92 8.61 10.19
N PHE A 6 -3.51 7.36 10.38
CA PHE A 6 -2.14 6.95 10.13
C PHE A 6 -1.98 6.79 8.61
N GLN A 7 -0.92 7.36 8.05
CA GLN A 7 -0.68 7.34 6.60
C GLN A 7 0.67 6.70 6.33
N MET A 8 0.69 5.74 5.41
CA MET A 8 1.91 5.03 5.06
C MET A 8 2.13 5.11 3.57
N ASN A 9 3.34 5.51 3.18
CA ASN A 9 3.80 5.36 1.81
C ASN A 9 4.84 4.27 1.80
N CYS A 10 4.71 3.33 0.88
CA CYS A 10 5.65 2.22 0.75
C CYS A 10 6.03 2.09 -0.72
N TRP A 11 7.34 2.03 -1.00
CA TRP A 11 7.82 1.81 -2.36
C TRP A 11 8.48 0.45 -2.40
N PHE A 12 7.97 -0.42 -3.27
CA PHE A 12 8.51 -1.77 -3.45
C PHE A 12 9.41 -1.80 -4.67
N GLU A 13 10.60 -2.38 -4.49
CA GLU A 13 11.56 -2.52 -5.56
C GLU A 13 11.78 -4.00 -5.82
N GLY A 14 12.04 -4.37 -7.07
CA GLY A 14 12.28 -5.76 -7.44
C GLY A 14 11.57 -6.07 -8.75
N HIS A 15 11.12 -7.33 -8.90
CA HIS A 15 10.38 -7.75 -10.07
C HIS A 15 8.89 -7.54 -9.77
N VAL A 16 8.49 -6.28 -9.60
CA VAL A 16 7.19 -5.94 -9.05
C VAL A 16 6.17 -5.46 -10.09
N GLN A 17 6.60 -5.13 -11.30
CA GLN A 17 5.67 -4.72 -12.35
C GLN A 17 5.48 -5.85 -13.35
N GLY A 18 4.27 -5.95 -13.91
CA GLY A 18 3.98 -6.95 -14.91
C GLY A 18 3.70 -8.34 -14.37
N VAL A 19 3.49 -8.48 -13.05
CA VAL A 19 3.27 -9.77 -12.39
C VAL A 19 1.94 -9.82 -11.63
N GLY A 20 1.06 -8.83 -11.83
CA GLY A 20 -0.23 -8.79 -11.13
C GLY A 20 -0.13 -8.24 -9.71
N PHE A 21 0.96 -7.55 -9.40
CA PHE A 21 1.23 -7.03 -8.05
C PHE A 21 0.10 -6.11 -7.58
N ARG A 22 -0.31 -5.15 -8.43
CA ARG A 22 -1.34 -4.19 -8.03
C ARG A 22 -2.67 -4.87 -7.79
N TYR A 23 -3.02 -5.84 -8.64
CA TYR A 23 -4.26 -6.59 -8.48
C TYR A 23 -4.28 -7.35 -7.17
N GLN A 24 -3.19 -8.01 -6.84
CA GLN A 24 -3.12 -8.78 -5.60
C GLN A 24 -3.15 -7.87 -4.39
N THR A 25 -2.53 -6.69 -4.48
CA THR A 25 -2.55 -5.71 -3.40
C THR A 25 -4.00 -5.26 -3.12
N VAL A 26 -4.77 -4.99 -4.16
CA VAL A 26 -6.19 -4.62 -3.98
C VAL A 26 -6.95 -5.76 -3.33
N GLY A 27 -6.65 -7.01 -3.72
CA GLY A 27 -7.27 -8.17 -3.10
C GLY A 27 -6.98 -8.27 -1.61
N VAL A 28 -5.74 -8.01 -1.22
CA VAL A 28 -5.35 -8.03 0.19
C VAL A 28 -6.08 -6.91 0.95
N ALA A 29 -6.21 -5.74 0.33
CA ALA A 29 -6.85 -4.60 0.98
C ALA A 29 -8.29 -4.89 1.40
N LYS A 30 -8.96 -5.82 0.73
CA LYS A 30 -10.35 -6.15 1.07
C LYS A 30 -10.47 -6.76 2.46
N GLY A 31 -9.40 -7.28 3.02
CA GLY A 31 -9.40 -7.87 4.35
C GLY A 31 -9.03 -6.90 5.45
N PHE A 32 -8.82 -5.62 5.13
CA PHE A 32 -8.36 -4.64 6.11
C PHE A 32 -9.16 -3.35 5.99
N ASP A 33 -9.25 -2.62 7.09
CA ASP A 33 -9.96 -1.35 7.13
C ASP A 33 -9.00 -0.23 6.72
N VAL A 34 -8.66 -0.19 5.43
CA VAL A 34 -7.72 0.78 4.88
C VAL A 34 -8.28 1.37 3.60
N THR A 35 -7.87 2.61 3.29
CA THR A 35 -8.12 3.24 2.01
C THR A 35 -6.79 3.71 1.44
N GLY A 36 -6.74 3.93 0.13
CA GLY A 36 -5.49 4.33 -0.50
C GLY A 36 -5.42 3.88 -1.94
N TYR A 37 -4.20 3.64 -2.40
CA TYR A 37 -4.00 3.22 -3.79
C TYR A 37 -2.65 2.52 -3.97
N VAL A 38 -2.53 1.83 -5.09
CA VAL A 38 -1.29 1.19 -5.50
C VAL A 38 -1.03 1.55 -6.96
N GLN A 39 0.19 1.94 -7.28
CA GLN A 39 0.52 2.55 -8.56
C GLN A 39 1.90 2.10 -9.03
N ASN A 40 2.02 1.77 -10.32
CA ASN A 40 3.33 1.53 -10.93
C ASN A 40 4.03 2.87 -11.16
N MET A 41 5.29 2.94 -10.78
CA MET A 41 6.10 4.15 -10.96
C MET A 41 6.92 4.01 -12.23
N VAL A 42 7.32 5.17 -12.80
CA VAL A 42 8.10 5.15 -14.03
C VAL A 42 9.46 4.53 -13.82
N ASP A 43 9.99 4.54 -12.62
CA ASP A 43 11.32 3.99 -12.33
C ASP A 43 11.27 2.47 -12.06
N GLY A 44 10.12 1.84 -12.25
CA GLY A 44 9.99 0.39 -12.10
C GLY A 44 9.50 -0.06 -10.74
N ARG A 45 9.41 0.84 -9.77
CA ARG A 45 8.90 0.49 -8.44
C ARG A 45 7.38 0.50 -8.44
N VAL A 46 6.81 -0.10 -7.40
CA VAL A 46 5.38 0.02 -7.11
C VAL A 46 5.22 0.88 -5.87
N HIS A 47 4.37 1.89 -5.94
CA HIS A 47 4.08 2.77 -4.81
C HIS A 47 2.73 2.36 -4.21
N LEU A 48 2.75 2.08 -2.92
CA LEU A 48 1.56 1.76 -2.14
C LEU A 48 1.33 2.90 -1.16
N TYR A 49 0.13 3.47 -1.18
CA TYR A 49 -0.29 4.44 -0.18
C TYR A 49 -1.49 3.87 0.56
N ALA A 50 -1.43 3.85 1.87
CA ALA A 50 -2.52 3.34 2.70
C ALA A 50 -2.75 4.24 3.89
N GLU A 51 -4.00 4.43 4.26
CA GLU A 51 -4.36 5.25 5.41
C GLU A 51 -5.51 4.59 6.16
N GLY A 52 -5.58 4.87 7.46
CA GLY A 52 -6.59 4.31 8.35
C GLY A 52 -6.05 4.23 9.77
N GLY A 53 -6.57 3.31 10.55
CA GLY A 53 -6.04 3.05 11.88
C GLY A 53 -4.64 2.46 11.78
N GLU A 54 -3.77 2.84 12.69
CA GLU A 54 -2.37 2.44 12.61
C GLU A 54 -2.21 0.92 12.55
N ALA A 55 -2.92 0.19 13.42
CA ALA A 55 -2.79 -1.26 13.46
C ALA A 55 -3.23 -1.90 12.13
N GLU A 56 -4.31 -1.38 11.52
CA GLU A 56 -4.82 -1.91 10.26
C GLU A 56 -3.86 -1.64 9.11
N VAL A 57 -3.31 -0.42 9.05
CA VAL A 57 -2.38 -0.04 7.98
C VAL A 57 -1.11 -0.88 8.06
N ILE A 58 -0.57 -1.05 9.27
CA ILE A 58 0.64 -1.83 9.47
C ILE A 58 0.41 -3.30 9.11
N ALA A 59 -0.72 -3.87 9.55
CA ALA A 59 -1.05 -5.26 9.26
C ALA A 59 -1.26 -5.48 7.76
N PHE A 60 -1.91 -4.52 7.09
CA PHE A 60 -2.15 -4.57 5.66
C PHE A 60 -0.82 -4.61 4.89
N GLN A 61 0.09 -3.69 5.22
CA GLN A 61 1.38 -3.64 4.52
C GLN A 61 2.17 -4.93 4.76
N ALA A 62 2.15 -5.45 5.97
CA ALA A 62 2.85 -6.70 6.28
C ALA A 62 2.28 -7.87 5.48
N GLU A 63 0.96 -7.89 5.28
CA GLU A 63 0.32 -8.96 4.52
C GLU A 63 0.69 -8.84 3.03
N VAL A 64 0.75 -7.62 2.48
CA VAL A 64 1.18 -7.41 1.11
C VAL A 64 2.59 -7.94 0.92
N GLU A 65 3.50 -7.64 1.84
CA GLU A 65 4.87 -8.13 1.75
C GLU A 65 4.93 -9.65 1.83
N SER A 66 4.13 -10.24 2.69
CA SER A 66 4.10 -11.68 2.83
C SER A 66 3.59 -12.37 1.57
N GLU A 67 2.48 -11.87 1.02
CA GLU A 67 1.86 -12.46 -0.16
C GLU A 67 2.73 -12.32 -1.40
N LEU A 68 3.48 -11.23 -1.50
CA LEU A 68 4.21 -10.89 -2.72
C LEU A 68 5.73 -10.93 -2.53
N LYS A 69 6.18 -11.59 -1.47
CA LYS A 69 7.59 -11.57 -1.09
C LYS A 69 8.53 -12.04 -2.19
N ASN A 70 8.08 -12.96 -3.04
CA ASN A 70 8.94 -13.51 -4.09
C ASN A 70 9.27 -12.50 -5.18
N TYR A 71 8.52 -11.41 -5.25
CA TYR A 71 8.74 -10.35 -6.24
C TYR A 71 9.47 -9.15 -5.65
N ILE A 72 9.52 -9.03 -4.32
CA ILE A 72 10.04 -7.85 -3.65
C ILE A 72 11.49 -8.07 -3.28
N LYS A 73 12.36 -7.15 -3.71
CA LYS A 73 13.75 -7.17 -3.33
C LYS A 73 13.97 -6.23 -2.15
N GLU A 74 13.27 -5.11 -2.14
CA GLU A 74 13.47 -4.09 -1.12
C GLU A 74 12.21 -3.27 -0.95
N SER A 75 11.95 -2.80 0.26
CA SER A 75 10.80 -1.93 0.56
C SER A 75 11.30 -0.70 1.31
N VAL A 76 10.78 0.46 0.94
CA VAL A 76 11.04 1.71 1.65
C VAL A 76 9.70 2.20 2.18
N ILE A 77 9.62 2.46 3.48
CA ILE A 77 8.37 2.83 4.13
C ILE A 77 8.54 4.18 4.81
N LYS A 78 7.56 5.08 4.61
CA LYS A 78 7.50 6.36 5.30
C LYS A 78 6.09 6.54 5.85
N THR A 79 6.00 6.98 7.10
CA THR A 79 4.70 7.12 7.76
C THR A 79 4.57 8.52 8.35
N VAL A 80 3.33 9.02 8.33
CA VAL A 80 2.99 10.28 9.00
C VAL A 80 1.54 10.15 9.47
N THR A 81 1.09 11.11 10.26
CA THR A 81 -0.31 11.22 10.65
C THR A 81 -0.87 12.47 9.99
N GLY A 82 -2.06 12.37 9.43
CA GLY A 82 -2.67 13.49 8.74
C GLY A 82 -4.15 13.25 8.50
N ASN A 83 -4.74 14.11 7.71
CA ASN A 83 -6.16 13.99 7.38
C ASN A 83 -6.37 12.92 6.32
N ARG A 84 -7.51 12.24 6.40
CA ARG A 84 -7.87 11.22 5.41
C ARG A 84 -8.03 11.87 4.04
N THR A 85 -7.44 11.26 3.01
CA THR A 85 -7.49 11.77 1.65
C THR A 85 -8.14 10.80 0.68
N CYS A 86 -8.36 9.55 1.07
CA CYS A 86 -8.92 8.54 0.18
C CYS A 86 -10.18 7.95 0.77
N GLN A 87 -11.15 7.59 -0.08
CA GLN A 87 -12.42 7.01 0.37
C GLN A 87 -12.53 5.53 0.04
N ASN A 88 -11.64 4.99 -0.77
CA ASN A 88 -11.64 3.57 -1.12
C ASN A 88 -10.19 3.14 -1.36
N PHE A 89 -10.01 1.87 -1.69
CA PHE A 89 -8.69 1.38 -2.09
C PHE A 89 -8.77 0.99 -3.57
N ARG A 90 -7.82 1.50 -4.36
CA ARG A 90 -7.90 1.33 -5.82
C ARG A 90 -6.53 1.22 -6.46
N ILE A 91 -6.52 0.80 -7.72
CA ILE A 91 -5.33 0.87 -8.56
C ILE A 91 -5.31 2.26 -9.18
N GLU A 92 -4.18 2.94 -9.05
CA GLU A 92 -4.00 4.26 -9.62
C GLU A 92 -3.20 4.11 -10.91
N GLN A 93 -3.65 4.78 -11.95
CA GLN A 93 -2.93 4.74 -13.23
C GLN A 93 -1.80 5.80 -13.27
#